data_a974cfce12a42598b95ad98d9ba46b6c
#
_entry.id   a974cfce12a42598b95ad98d9ba46b6c
#
_cell.length_a   1.000
_cell.length_b   1.000
_cell.length_c   1.000
_cell.angle_alpha   90.00
_cell.angle_beta   90.00
_cell.angle_gamma   90.00
#
_symmetry.space_group_name_H-M   'P 1'
#
loop_
_entity.id
_entity.type
_entity.pdbx_description
1 polymer ?
#
loop_
_entity_poly.entity_id
_entity_poly.type
_entity_poly.pdbx_seq_one_letter_code
_entity_poly.pdbx_strand_id
1 'polypeptide(L)'
;MKLEEQNNEINTDTPQRDVLLETKPVTKKPSMYKVVLLNDDYTPMEFVVYVLQKFFNKNQEEATQIMLHVHRKGIGVCGIYTYEVAEVKSKVVVDFSKKNQHPLQCTIEKT
;
A
#
# COMPACT_ATOMS: atom_id res chain seq x y z
N MET A 1 15.50 14.23 -31.36
CA MET A 1 16.35 13.81 -31.51
C MET A 1 16.86 13.19 -31.18
N LYS A 2 16.18 13.75 -30.97
CA LYS A 2 16.98 13.17 -30.92
C LYS A 2 17.36 12.70 -30.17
N LEU A 3 17.08 13.21 -29.96
CA LEU A 3 17.96 12.59 -29.66
C LEU A 3 18.42 12.25 -29.04
N GLU A 4 17.84 12.84 -28.78
CA GLU A 4 18.76 12.47 -28.65
C GLU A 4 19.16 12.10 -28.02
N GLU A 5 18.57 12.72 -27.80
CA GLU A 5 19.35 12.40 -27.66
C GLU A 5 19.62 12.06 -26.99
N GLN A 6 19.15 12.60 -26.76
CA GLN A 6 19.85 12.28 -26.56
C GLN A 6 20.27 11.89 -25.96
N ASN A 7 19.69 12.53 -25.67
CA ASN A 7 20.55 12.09 -25.55
C ASN A 7 21.04 11.92 -25.02
N ASN A 8 20.64 12.57 -24.71
CA ASN A 8 21.54 12.37 -24.60
C ASN A 8 22.08 12.57 -24.21
N GLU A 9 21.60 13.18 -23.92
CA GLU A 9 22.41 13.32 -23.87
C GLU A 9 22.99 13.58 -23.35
N ILE A 10 23.03 14.13 -23.07
CA ILE A 10 23.85 14.28 -22.87
C ILE A 10 24.61 14.37 -22.62
N ASN A 11 24.55 14.95 -22.30
CA ASN A 11 25.54 15.02 -22.27
C ASN A 11 26.24 15.27 -22.06
N THR A 12 26.21 15.84 -21.90
CA THR A 12 26.94 16.10 -21.69
C THR A 12 27.58 16.50 -21.34
N ASP A 13 27.67 16.94 -21.28
CA ASP A 13 28.24 17.37 -20.77
C ASP A 13 28.41 17.89 -20.16
N THR A 14 28.27 18.24 -20.01
CA THR A 14 28.29 18.62 -19.24
C THR A 14 28.37 18.65 -18.47
N PRO A 15 28.62 19.15 -18.46
CA PRO A 15 28.60 19.01 -17.51
C PRO A 15 28.32 19.17 -16.82
N GLN A 16 28.15 19.50 -16.58
CA GLN A 16 27.70 19.49 -15.80
C GLN A 16 27.06 19.18 -15.42
N ARG A 17 26.99 19.38 -15.55
CA ARG A 17 26.14 18.82 -15.06
C ARG A 17 26.07 18.14 -14.52
N ASP A 18 26.21 18.23 -14.29
CA ASP A 18 26.03 17.46 -13.55
C ASP A 18 26.00 17.30 -12.70
N VAL A 19 26.14 17.80 -12.52
CA VAL A 19 25.89 17.62 -11.62
C VAL A 19 25.31 17.39 -11.12
N LEU A 20 25.08 17.68 -11.11
CA LEU A 20 24.32 17.36 -10.48
C LEU A 20 24.04 16.58 -10.09
N LEU A 21 24.12 16.47 -10.05
CA LEU A 21 23.65 15.61 -9.52
C LEU A 21 23.81 14.98 -8.82
N GLU A 22 24.04 15.18 -8.54
CA GLU A 22 24.00 14.67 -7.72
C GLU A 22 23.75 14.44 -6.97
N THR A 23 23.72 14.82 -6.87
CA THR A 23 23.27 14.70 -6.05
C THR A 23 22.62 14.19 -5.73
N LYS A 24 22.64 14.18 -5.63
CA LYS A 24 21.92 13.74 -5.12
C LYS A 24 21.58 13.37 -4.44
N PRO A 25 21.74 13.77 -4.77
CA PRO A 25 21.38 13.63 -3.67
C PRO A 25 20.84 12.82 -2.96
N VAL A 26 20.69 13.00 -2.38
CA VAL A 26 20.33 12.05 -1.41
C VAL A 26 18.86 11.97 -1.29
N THR A 27 18.29 11.05 -1.97
CA THR A 27 16.87 10.80 -1.89
C THR A 27 16.62 9.82 -0.75
N LYS A 28 15.97 10.25 0.27
CA LYS A 28 15.54 9.34 1.32
C LYS A 28 14.37 8.53 0.82
N LYS A 29 14.37 7.26 1.15
CA LYS A 29 13.21 6.43 0.87
C LYS A 29 12.06 6.89 1.76
N PRO A 30 10.85 7.00 1.22
CA PRO A 30 9.70 7.34 2.05
C PRO A 30 9.43 6.25 3.07
N SER A 31 8.88 6.65 4.21
CA SER A 31 8.43 5.68 5.20
C SER A 31 7.31 4.84 4.62
N MET A 32 7.29 3.58 4.98
CA MET A 32 6.25 2.68 4.55
C MET A 32 5.26 2.44 5.69
N TYR A 33 4.04 2.12 5.34
CA TYR A 33 2.97 1.92 6.31
C TYR A 33 2.25 0.61 6.04
N LYS A 34 1.95 -0.09 7.11
CA LYS A 34 1.15 -1.31 7.04
C LYS A 34 -0.32 -0.92 7.13
N VAL A 35 -1.13 -1.50 6.25
CA VAL A 35 -2.58 -1.42 6.39
C VAL A 35 -3.00 -2.66 7.14
N VAL A 36 -3.69 -2.48 8.25
CA VAL A 36 -4.05 -3.59 9.12
C VAL A 36 -5.55 -3.65 9.33
N LEU A 37 -6.07 -4.87 9.40
CA LEU A 37 -7.47 -5.13 9.75
C LEU A 37 -7.55 -5.54 11.21
N LEU A 38 -8.59 -5.08 11.86
CA LEU A 38 -8.86 -5.41 13.26
C LEU A 38 -10.04 -6.37 13.33
N ASN A 39 -9.92 -7.37 14.17
CA ASN A 39 -10.99 -8.34 14.34
C ASN A 39 -12.19 -7.71 15.07
N ASP A 40 -13.37 -8.15 14.71
CA ASP A 40 -14.59 -7.83 15.44
C ASP A 40 -15.51 -9.04 15.37
N ASP A 41 -16.54 -9.05 16.21
CA ASP A 41 -17.40 -10.22 16.36
C ASP A 41 -18.57 -10.25 15.37
N TYR A 42 -18.72 -9.23 14.55
CA TYR A 42 -19.92 -9.06 13.73
C TYR A 42 -19.68 -9.16 12.24
N THR A 43 -18.48 -8.84 11.78
CA THR A 43 -18.17 -8.89 10.35
C THR A 43 -17.98 -10.34 9.93
N PRO A 44 -18.74 -10.82 8.91
CA PRO A 44 -18.57 -12.20 8.44
C PRO A 44 -17.18 -12.45 7.87
N MET A 45 -16.68 -13.65 8.10
CA MET A 45 -15.36 -14.03 7.58
C MET A 45 -15.29 -13.93 6.07
N GLU A 46 -16.36 -14.32 5.38
CA GLU A 46 -16.38 -14.24 3.91
C GLU A 46 -16.31 -12.80 3.42
N PHE A 47 -16.84 -11.85 4.17
CA PHE A 47 -16.72 -10.44 3.82
C PHE A 47 -15.28 -9.98 3.95
N VAL A 48 -14.57 -10.40 4.98
CA VAL A 48 -13.16 -10.07 5.17
C VAL A 48 -12.32 -10.62 4.01
N VAL A 49 -12.59 -11.87 3.61
CA VAL A 49 -11.90 -12.47 2.46
C VAL A 49 -12.16 -11.65 1.19
N TYR A 50 -13.41 -11.26 0.98
CA TYR A 50 -13.79 -10.47 -0.18
C TYR A 50 -13.05 -9.13 -0.21
N VAL A 51 -12.99 -8.45 0.92
CA VAL A 51 -12.28 -7.17 1.04
C VAL A 51 -10.80 -7.32 0.69
N LEU A 52 -10.18 -8.39 1.18
CA LEU A 52 -8.77 -8.65 0.91
C LEU A 52 -8.51 -8.91 -0.57
N GLN A 53 -9.42 -9.61 -1.22
CA GLN A 53 -9.29 -9.85 -2.65
C GLN A 53 -9.55 -8.59 -3.47
N LYS A 54 -10.57 -7.82 -3.09
CA LYS A 54 -10.99 -6.66 -3.86
C LYS A 54 -10.03 -5.48 -3.74
N PHE A 55 -9.56 -5.19 -2.52
CA PHE A 55 -8.80 -3.97 -2.27
C PHE A 55 -7.31 -4.18 -2.10
N PHE A 56 -6.88 -5.42 -1.84
CA PHE A 56 -5.48 -5.71 -1.58
C PHE A 56 -4.90 -6.72 -2.55
N ASN A 57 -5.64 -7.04 -3.58
CA ASN A 57 -5.17 -7.88 -4.69
C ASN A 57 -4.66 -9.24 -4.22
N LYS A 58 -5.31 -9.80 -3.19
CA LYS A 58 -4.95 -11.13 -2.71
C LYS A 58 -5.75 -12.18 -3.45
N ASN A 59 -5.16 -13.35 -3.64
CA ASN A 59 -5.93 -14.47 -4.17
C ASN A 59 -6.73 -15.10 -3.04
N GLN A 60 -7.55 -16.08 -3.36
CA GLN A 60 -8.45 -16.72 -2.40
C GLN A 60 -7.68 -17.31 -1.22
N GLU A 61 -6.60 -17.98 -1.50
CA GLU A 61 -5.81 -18.66 -0.47
C GLU A 61 -5.14 -17.66 0.47
N GLU A 62 -4.49 -16.64 -0.10
CA GLU A 62 -3.84 -15.59 0.69
C GLU A 62 -4.85 -14.84 1.56
N ALA A 63 -5.99 -14.49 0.96
CA ALA A 63 -7.02 -13.76 1.67
C ALA A 63 -7.56 -14.57 2.85
N THR A 64 -7.77 -15.88 2.64
CA THR A 64 -8.24 -16.75 3.69
C THR A 64 -7.22 -16.85 4.82
N GLN A 65 -5.94 -16.96 4.49
CA GLN A 65 -4.88 -17.01 5.49
C GLN A 65 -4.85 -15.74 6.34
N ILE A 66 -4.95 -14.58 5.70
CA ILE A 66 -4.95 -13.31 6.42
C ILE A 66 -6.20 -13.21 7.30
N MET A 67 -7.35 -13.59 6.77
CA MET A 67 -8.59 -13.55 7.53
C MET A 67 -8.50 -14.40 8.78
N LEU A 68 -7.97 -15.61 8.67
CA LEU A 68 -7.81 -16.48 9.81
C LEU A 68 -6.82 -15.90 10.83
N HIS A 69 -5.76 -15.26 10.35
CA HIS A 69 -4.80 -14.62 11.24
C HIS A 69 -5.46 -13.48 12.03
N VAL A 70 -6.26 -12.65 11.35
CA VAL A 70 -6.98 -11.56 12.01
C VAL A 70 -7.91 -12.13 13.07
N HIS A 71 -8.62 -13.21 12.74
CA HIS A 71 -9.55 -13.83 13.66
C HIS A 71 -8.85 -14.38 14.90
N ARG A 72 -7.69 -14.99 14.73
CA ARG A 72 -6.97 -15.64 15.84
C ARG A 72 -6.16 -14.66 16.67
N LYS A 73 -5.54 -13.68 16.01
CA LYS A 73 -4.61 -12.76 16.68
C LYS A 73 -5.19 -11.38 16.96
N GLY A 74 -6.36 -11.10 16.42
CA GLY A 74 -7.03 -9.82 16.62
C GLY A 74 -6.63 -8.75 15.62
N ILE A 75 -5.53 -8.93 14.89
CA ILE A 75 -5.03 -7.96 13.95
C ILE A 75 -4.24 -8.68 12.86
N GLY A 76 -4.29 -8.16 11.64
CA GLY A 76 -3.52 -8.74 10.55
C GLY A 76 -3.16 -7.70 9.50
N VAL A 77 -2.00 -7.88 8.89
CA VAL A 77 -1.48 -6.97 7.88
C VAL A 77 -2.03 -7.35 6.52
N CYS A 78 -2.63 -6.38 5.82
CA CYS A 78 -3.16 -6.59 4.47
C CYS A 78 -2.13 -6.27 3.40
N GLY A 79 -1.25 -5.33 3.68
CA GLY A 79 -0.22 -4.92 2.73
C GLY A 79 0.57 -3.76 3.28
N ILE A 80 1.65 -3.41 2.57
CA ILE A 80 2.55 -2.35 2.98
C ILE A 80 2.68 -1.37 1.81
N TYR A 81 2.48 -0.09 2.08
CA TYR A 81 2.37 0.94 1.06
C TYR A 81 2.99 2.24 1.56
N THR A 82 3.16 3.20 0.64
CA THR A 82 3.48 4.56 1.06
C THR A 82 2.29 5.11 1.86
N TYR A 83 2.54 6.18 2.61
CA TYR A 83 1.51 6.75 3.48
C TYR A 83 0.22 7.05 2.74
N GLU A 84 0.34 7.74 1.60
CA GLU A 84 -0.86 8.17 0.87
C GLU A 84 -1.69 7.01 0.37
N VAL A 85 -1.03 5.99 -0.16
CA VAL A 85 -1.73 4.81 -0.66
C VAL A 85 -2.36 4.04 0.51
N ALA A 86 -1.62 3.90 1.62
CA ALA A 86 -2.12 3.20 2.80
C ALA A 86 -3.36 3.89 3.34
N GLU A 87 -3.33 5.22 3.41
CA GLU A 87 -4.45 5.99 3.93
C GLU A 87 -5.70 5.82 3.07
N VAL A 88 -5.54 5.89 1.75
CA VAL A 88 -6.66 5.71 0.84
C VAL A 88 -7.24 4.30 0.96
N LYS A 89 -6.39 3.30 1.00
CA LYS A 89 -6.86 1.92 1.10
C LYS A 89 -7.61 1.68 2.41
N SER A 90 -7.09 2.19 3.51
CA SER A 90 -7.73 2.05 4.80
C SER A 90 -9.11 2.71 4.79
N LYS A 91 -9.21 3.93 4.26
CA LYS A 91 -10.48 4.64 4.20
C LYS A 91 -11.49 3.93 3.31
N VAL A 92 -11.05 3.46 2.15
CA VAL A 92 -11.93 2.77 1.21
C VAL A 92 -12.51 1.51 1.85
N VAL A 93 -11.69 0.75 2.57
CA VAL A 93 -12.16 -0.46 3.24
C VAL A 93 -13.21 -0.14 4.29
N VAL A 94 -12.95 0.87 5.13
CA VAL A 94 -13.89 1.25 6.18
C VAL A 94 -15.22 1.75 5.56
N ASP A 95 -15.14 2.60 4.53
CA ASP A 95 -16.34 3.11 3.88
C ASP A 95 -17.14 1.99 3.22
N PHE A 96 -16.46 1.08 2.53
CA PHE A 96 -17.12 -0.06 1.89
C PHE A 96 -17.79 -0.96 2.94
N SER A 97 -17.12 -1.18 4.06
CA SER A 97 -17.67 -2.00 5.12
C SER A 97 -18.92 -1.37 5.72
N LYS A 98 -18.88 -0.08 5.98
CA LYS A 98 -20.04 0.65 6.48
C LYS A 98 -21.21 0.59 5.50
N LYS A 99 -20.92 0.74 4.21
CA LYS A 99 -21.96 0.67 3.19
C LYS A 99 -22.63 -0.69 3.17
N ASN A 100 -21.92 -1.73 3.53
CA ASN A 100 -22.45 -3.09 3.61
C ASN A 100 -22.88 -3.44 5.03
N GLN A 101 -22.92 -2.46 5.93
CA GLN A 101 -23.42 -2.60 7.30
C GLN A 101 -22.57 -3.54 8.14
N HIS A 102 -21.26 -3.51 7.92
CA HIS A 102 -20.32 -4.27 8.74
C HIS A 102 -19.39 -3.32 9.48
N PRO A 103 -19.10 -3.57 10.76
CA PRO A 103 -18.27 -2.68 11.56
C PRO A 103 -16.77 -2.93 11.42
N LEU A 104 -16.35 -3.57 10.35
CA LEU A 104 -14.94 -3.88 10.11
C LEU A 104 -14.08 -2.62 10.18
N GLN A 105 -13.02 -2.67 10.98
CA GLN A 105 -12.10 -1.56 11.15
C GLN A 105 -10.79 -1.86 10.42
N CYS A 106 -10.24 -0.79 9.85
CA CYS A 106 -8.98 -0.87 9.12
C CYS A 106 -8.18 0.38 9.45
N THR A 107 -6.92 0.23 9.79
CA THR A 107 -6.09 1.35 10.16
C THR A 107 -4.70 1.17 9.56
N ILE A 108 -3.83 2.15 9.77
CA ILE A 108 -2.46 2.09 9.25
C ILE A 108 -1.47 2.25 10.39
N GLU A 109 -0.31 1.61 10.24
CA GLU A 109 0.77 1.69 11.21
C GLU A 109 2.08 1.89 10.45
N LYS A 110 2.91 2.78 10.95
CA LYS A 110 4.23 2.97 10.36
C LYS A 110 5.07 1.72 10.57
N THR A 111 5.77 1.30 9.52
CA THR A 111 6.64 0.12 9.61
C THR A 111 7.89 0.39 10.43
#